data_5b1c4d61539911320d4672610631ff63
#
_entry.id   5b1c4d61539911320d4672610631ff63
#
_cell.length_a   1.000
_cell.length_b   1.000
_cell.length_c   1.000
_cell.angle_alpha   90.00
_cell.angle_beta   90.00
_cell.angle_gamma   90.00
#
_symmetry.space_group_name_H-M   'P 1'
#
loop_
_entity.id
_entity.type
_entity.pdbx_description
1 polymer ?
#
loop_
_entity_poly.entity_id
_entity_poly.type
_entity_poly.pdbx_seq_one_letter_code
_entity_poly.pdbx_strand_id
1 'polypeptide(L)'
;MATVTSPPPGVYVPSPTFFHPATAAGSQPALDIATQIKHTVFLAESGVRGLVILGSTGEAIHLSRDERRDLVSSVRKGLEDAGYRDYPIMAGVLTNSIEESLEWLADYKEAGAQWGLVLAPGYFGKAASQENLRAWYQAVADKSPLPILM
;
A
#
# COMPACT_ATOMS: atom_id res chain seq x y z
N MET A 1 12.14 -19.49 -9.41
CA MET A 1 11.54 -18.95 -8.18
C MET A 1 12.10 -17.54 -8.00
N ALA A 2 11.27 -16.52 -7.96
CA ALA A 2 11.74 -15.19 -7.63
C ALA A 2 12.29 -15.22 -6.19
N THR A 3 13.50 -14.69 -5.99
CA THR A 3 14.08 -14.55 -4.65
C THR A 3 13.19 -13.60 -3.86
N VAL A 4 12.54 -14.10 -2.81
CA VAL A 4 11.79 -13.28 -1.87
C VAL A 4 12.80 -12.39 -1.16
N THR A 5 12.86 -11.12 -1.52
CA THR A 5 13.71 -10.14 -0.85
C THR A 5 12.95 -9.54 0.32
N SER A 6 13.45 -9.74 1.52
CA SER A 6 12.95 -9.01 2.69
C SER A 6 13.20 -7.51 2.53
N PRO A 7 12.31 -6.65 3.04
CA PRO A 7 12.57 -5.22 3.04
C PRO A 7 13.84 -4.91 3.85
N PRO A 8 14.61 -3.89 3.44
CA PRO A 8 15.79 -3.47 4.20
C PRO A 8 15.45 -3.15 5.66
N PRO A 9 16.33 -3.47 6.63
CA PRO A 9 16.04 -3.18 8.04
C PRO A 9 15.95 -1.67 8.30
N GLY A 10 15.02 -1.27 9.14
CA GLY A 10 14.83 0.13 9.50
C GLY A 10 13.38 0.46 9.89
N VAL A 11 13.11 1.74 10.05
CA VAL A 11 11.78 2.26 10.39
C VAL A 11 10.98 2.52 9.11
N TYR A 12 9.78 1.98 9.06
CA TYR A 12 8.79 2.22 8.01
C TYR A 12 7.63 3.01 8.58
N VAL A 13 7.24 4.07 7.92
CA VAL A 13 6.20 4.98 8.41
C VAL A 13 4.91 4.77 7.62
N PRO A 14 3.79 4.43 8.30
CA PRO A 14 2.48 4.47 7.68
C PRO A 14 2.10 5.92 7.34
N SER A 15 1.97 6.22 6.06
CA SER A 15 1.61 7.56 5.57
C SER A 15 0.09 7.69 5.47
N PRO A 16 -0.50 8.80 5.92
CA PRO A 16 -1.88 9.15 5.57
C PRO A 16 -1.99 9.42 4.07
N THR A 17 -3.20 9.34 3.56
CA THR A 17 -3.55 9.83 2.23
C THR A 17 -4.05 11.26 2.34
N PHE A 18 -3.57 12.15 1.49
CA PHE A 18 -3.96 13.54 1.48
C PHE A 18 -5.04 13.78 0.43
N PHE A 19 -6.03 14.57 0.80
CA PHE A 19 -7.17 14.93 -0.05
C PHE A 19 -7.32 16.44 -0.12
N HIS A 20 -7.80 16.92 -1.26
CA HIS A 20 -8.30 18.29 -1.37
C HIS A 20 -9.57 18.46 -0.53
N PRO A 21 -9.90 19.68 -0.09
CA PRO A 21 -11.21 19.96 0.52
C PRO A 21 -12.35 19.53 -0.40
N ALA A 22 -13.39 18.92 0.16
CA ALA A 22 -14.57 18.53 -0.60
C ALA A 22 -15.21 19.79 -1.23
N THR A 23 -15.52 19.73 -2.54
CA THR A 23 -16.09 20.85 -3.29
C THR A 23 -17.62 20.91 -3.20
N ALA A 24 -18.26 19.81 -2.81
CA ALA A 24 -19.70 19.71 -2.60
C ALA A 24 -20.01 18.72 -1.47
N ALA A 25 -21.13 18.92 -0.77
CA ALA A 25 -21.59 17.99 0.25
C ALA A 25 -21.86 16.61 -0.37
N GLY A 26 -21.29 15.57 0.25
CA GLY A 26 -21.46 14.18 -0.17
C GLY A 26 -20.60 13.72 -1.35
N SER A 27 -19.73 14.58 -1.90
CA SER A 27 -18.73 14.15 -2.88
C SER A 27 -17.48 13.58 -2.19
N GLN A 28 -16.89 12.55 -2.79
CA GLN A 28 -15.58 12.09 -2.36
C GLN A 28 -14.54 13.16 -2.73
N PRO A 29 -13.68 13.58 -1.79
CA PRO A 29 -12.59 14.50 -2.09
C PRO A 29 -11.59 13.88 -3.06
N ALA A 30 -11.07 14.67 -3.99
CA ALA A 30 -9.99 14.23 -4.86
C ALA A 30 -8.67 14.12 -4.10
N LEU A 31 -7.79 13.23 -4.54
CA LEU A 31 -6.45 13.06 -3.97
C LEU A 31 -5.61 14.34 -4.17
N ASP A 32 -4.94 14.77 -3.10
CA ASP A 32 -3.90 15.81 -3.17
C ASP A 32 -2.52 15.16 -3.36
N ILE A 33 -2.27 14.78 -4.60
CA ILE A 33 -1.02 14.12 -4.99
C ILE A 33 0.21 15.01 -4.72
N ALA A 34 0.07 16.32 -4.88
CA ALA A 34 1.19 17.24 -4.64
C ALA A 34 1.61 17.24 -3.17
N THR A 35 0.66 17.31 -2.26
CA THR A 35 0.92 17.20 -0.82
C THR A 35 1.42 15.80 -0.44
N GLN A 36 0.88 14.75 -1.05
CA GLN A 36 1.35 13.39 -0.83
C GLN A 36 2.84 13.23 -1.19
N ILE A 37 3.24 13.68 -2.37
CA ILE A 37 4.65 13.62 -2.81
C ILE A 37 5.54 14.43 -1.87
N LYS A 38 5.15 15.66 -1.54
CA LYS A 38 5.90 16.52 -0.62
C LYS A 38 6.12 15.86 0.74
N HIS A 39 5.08 15.24 1.28
CA HIS A 39 5.17 14.52 2.55
C HIS A 39 6.09 13.29 2.47
N THR A 40 5.99 12.49 1.43
CA THR A 40 6.82 11.29 1.27
C THR A 40 8.30 11.64 1.06
N VAL A 41 8.60 12.69 0.30
CA VAL A 41 9.98 13.21 0.14
C VAL A 41 10.52 13.73 1.47
N PHE A 42 9.72 14.47 2.23
CA PHE A 42 10.11 14.94 3.58
C PHE A 42 10.46 13.76 4.50
N LEU A 43 9.70 12.67 4.49
CA LEU A 43 10.02 11.47 5.28
C LEU A 43 11.34 10.83 4.85
N ALA A 44 11.58 10.75 3.54
CA ALA A 44 12.84 10.21 3.01
C ALA A 44 14.05 11.09 3.42
N GLU A 45 13.94 12.40 3.30
CA GLU A 45 14.95 13.38 3.74
C GLU A 45 15.21 13.30 5.25
N SER A 46 14.17 12.99 6.03
CA SER A 46 14.25 12.81 7.49
C SER A 46 14.90 11.50 7.92
N GLY A 47 15.36 10.67 6.98
CA GLY A 47 16.05 9.40 7.28
C GLY A 47 15.13 8.23 7.59
N VAL A 48 13.84 8.34 7.34
CA VAL A 48 12.90 7.19 7.40
C VAL A 48 13.32 6.17 6.35
N ARG A 49 13.36 4.90 6.69
CA ARG A 49 13.88 3.85 5.81
C ARG A 49 12.96 3.53 4.64
N GLY A 50 11.67 3.62 4.83
CA GLY A 50 10.68 3.34 3.79
C GLY A 50 9.27 3.73 4.22
N LEU A 51 8.33 3.60 3.31
CA LEU A 51 6.94 3.98 3.49
C LEU A 51 6.01 2.77 3.52
N VAL A 52 4.94 2.90 4.28
CA VAL A 52 3.74 2.08 4.12
C VAL A 52 2.62 3.01 3.67
N ILE A 53 2.25 2.94 2.41
CA ILE A 53 1.13 3.71 1.85
C ILE A 53 -0.09 2.81 1.70
N LEU A 54 -1.28 3.39 1.68
CA LEU A 54 -2.53 2.63 1.49
C LEU A 54 -2.76 1.55 2.57
N GLY A 55 -2.21 1.74 3.79
CA GLY A 55 -2.61 0.96 4.96
C GLY A 55 -3.92 1.49 5.55
N SER A 56 -4.25 1.06 6.77
CA SER A 56 -5.42 1.58 7.52
C SER A 56 -5.32 3.09 7.70
N THR A 57 -4.13 3.61 8.06
CA THR A 57 -3.85 5.04 8.18
C THR A 57 -3.97 5.77 6.84
N GLY A 58 -3.68 5.08 5.73
CA GLY A 58 -3.79 5.60 4.36
C GLY A 58 -5.17 5.46 3.75
N GLU A 59 -6.17 5.04 4.51
CA GLU A 59 -7.58 4.99 4.11
C GLU A 59 -7.87 4.21 2.80
N ALA A 60 -7.02 3.21 2.47
CA ALA A 60 -7.07 2.49 1.19
C ALA A 60 -8.44 1.91 0.83
N ILE A 61 -9.22 1.53 1.84
CA ILE A 61 -10.56 0.94 1.65
C ILE A 61 -11.58 1.95 1.07
N HIS A 62 -11.31 3.25 1.21
CA HIS A 62 -12.16 4.32 0.71
C HIS A 62 -11.79 4.79 -0.69
N LEU A 63 -10.67 4.32 -1.24
CA LEU A 63 -10.18 4.70 -2.56
C LEU A 63 -10.62 3.69 -3.62
N SER A 64 -10.95 4.22 -4.80
CA SER A 64 -11.15 3.41 -6.00
C SER A 64 -9.85 2.74 -6.44
N ARG A 65 -9.94 1.75 -7.33
CA ARG A 65 -8.78 1.08 -7.92
C ARG A 65 -7.82 2.07 -8.58
N ASP A 66 -8.38 2.99 -9.37
CA ASP A 66 -7.58 3.96 -10.12
C ASP A 66 -6.87 4.94 -9.17
N GLU A 67 -7.56 5.44 -8.15
CA GLU A 67 -6.95 6.31 -7.12
C GLU A 67 -5.80 5.60 -6.39
N ARG A 68 -5.95 4.33 -6.05
CA ARG A 68 -4.85 3.57 -5.41
C ARG A 68 -3.64 3.44 -6.34
N ARG A 69 -3.85 3.12 -7.62
CA ARG A 69 -2.77 3.02 -8.60
C ARG A 69 -2.08 4.36 -8.82
N ASP A 70 -2.87 5.41 -8.99
CA ASP A 70 -2.35 6.78 -9.18
C ASP A 70 -1.53 7.25 -7.99
N LEU A 71 -1.98 6.94 -6.77
CA LEU A 71 -1.24 7.30 -5.56
C LEU A 71 0.12 6.61 -5.51
N VAL A 72 0.18 5.29 -5.71
CA VAL A 72 1.43 4.52 -5.66
C VAL A 72 2.39 4.99 -6.75
N SER A 73 1.92 5.14 -7.99
CA SER A 73 2.77 5.55 -9.12
C SER A 73 3.27 6.99 -8.97
N SER A 74 2.42 7.88 -8.48
CA SER A 74 2.80 9.27 -8.22
C SER A 74 3.82 9.40 -7.11
N VAL A 75 3.66 8.66 -6.01
CA VAL A 75 4.64 8.60 -4.92
C VAL A 75 5.98 8.05 -5.41
N ARG A 76 5.97 6.95 -6.16
CA ARG A 76 7.20 6.38 -6.76
C ARG A 76 7.90 7.42 -7.62
N LYS A 77 7.18 8.02 -8.56
CA LYS A 77 7.74 9.03 -9.45
C LYS A 77 8.27 10.25 -8.67
N GLY A 78 7.54 10.76 -7.70
CA GLY A 78 7.96 11.90 -6.90
C GLY A 78 9.24 11.62 -6.11
N LEU A 79 9.40 10.43 -5.56
CA LEU A 79 10.62 9.99 -4.90
C LEU A 79 11.80 9.86 -5.89
N GLU A 80 11.58 9.33 -7.07
CA GLU A 80 12.60 9.24 -8.12
C GLU A 80 13.07 10.62 -8.58
N ASP A 81 12.15 11.54 -8.81
CA ASP A 81 12.42 12.92 -9.22
C ASP A 81 13.22 13.67 -8.12
N ALA A 82 13.01 13.31 -6.84
CA ALA A 82 13.77 13.83 -5.69
C ALA A 82 15.11 13.11 -5.42
N GLY A 83 15.50 12.13 -6.27
CA GLY A 83 16.76 11.40 -6.13
C GLY A 83 16.68 10.10 -5.32
N TYR A 84 15.51 9.71 -4.85
CA TYR A 84 15.25 8.48 -4.05
C TYR A 84 14.71 7.34 -4.90
N ARG A 85 15.42 6.97 -5.97
CA ARG A 85 14.97 6.01 -6.99
C ARG A 85 14.55 4.64 -6.43
N ASP A 86 15.32 4.09 -5.52
CA ASP A 86 15.09 2.75 -4.95
C ASP A 86 14.48 2.81 -3.54
N TYR A 87 13.82 3.92 -3.20
CA TYR A 87 13.24 4.07 -1.88
C TYR A 87 12.16 3.03 -1.61
N PRO A 88 12.22 2.29 -0.46
CA PRO A 88 11.31 1.21 -0.18
C PRO A 88 9.86 1.67 0.01
N ILE A 89 8.94 1.10 -0.77
CA ILE A 89 7.49 1.33 -0.66
C ILE A 89 6.79 -0.01 -0.45
N MET A 90 6.03 -0.09 0.64
CA MET A 90 5.04 -1.13 0.90
C MET A 90 3.66 -0.55 0.64
N ALA A 91 2.78 -1.28 -0.06
CA ALA A 91 1.41 -0.87 -0.29
C ALA A 91 0.43 -1.80 0.43
N GLY A 92 -0.51 -1.21 1.15
CA GLY A 92 -1.48 -1.92 1.97
C GLY A 92 -2.61 -2.56 1.15
N VAL A 93 -2.93 -3.80 1.48
CA VAL A 93 -4.04 -4.57 0.90
C VAL A 93 -5.06 -4.89 2.00
N LEU A 94 -6.25 -4.30 1.90
CA LEU A 94 -7.29 -4.34 2.90
C LEU A 94 -8.59 -4.88 2.28
N THR A 95 -8.59 -6.16 1.92
CA THR A 95 -9.77 -6.83 1.35
C THR A 95 -9.93 -8.23 1.92
N ASN A 96 -11.14 -8.79 1.86
CA ASN A 96 -11.42 -10.14 2.32
C ASN A 96 -11.29 -11.17 1.20
N SER A 97 -11.29 -10.75 -0.06
CA SER A 97 -11.21 -11.61 -1.25
C SER A 97 -9.76 -11.93 -1.58
N ILE A 98 -9.46 -13.21 -1.82
CA ILE A 98 -8.14 -13.64 -2.31
C ILE A 98 -7.87 -13.06 -3.70
N GLU A 99 -8.85 -13.14 -4.61
CA GLU A 99 -8.70 -12.65 -5.98
C GLU A 99 -8.47 -11.15 -6.01
N GLU A 100 -9.26 -10.38 -5.26
CA GLU A 100 -9.10 -8.93 -5.16
C GLU A 100 -7.75 -8.56 -4.52
N SER A 101 -7.28 -9.31 -3.51
CA SER A 101 -5.96 -9.12 -2.93
C SER A 101 -4.84 -9.28 -3.98
N LEU A 102 -4.96 -10.27 -4.84
CA LEU A 102 -3.99 -10.52 -5.93
C LEU A 102 -4.05 -9.42 -7.00
N GLU A 103 -5.23 -8.91 -7.32
CA GLU A 103 -5.39 -7.76 -8.22
C GLU A 103 -4.70 -6.50 -7.65
N TRP A 104 -4.95 -6.18 -6.38
CA TRP A 104 -4.29 -5.03 -5.75
C TRP A 104 -2.76 -5.18 -5.75
N LEU A 105 -2.25 -6.38 -5.43
CA LEU A 105 -0.81 -6.65 -5.43
C LEU A 105 -0.20 -6.52 -6.84
N ALA A 106 -0.93 -6.93 -7.88
CA ALA A 106 -0.49 -6.77 -9.26
C ALA A 106 -0.44 -5.29 -9.66
N ASP A 107 -1.51 -4.54 -9.38
CA ASP A 107 -1.58 -3.11 -9.62
C ASP A 107 -0.45 -2.34 -8.90
N TYR A 108 -0.18 -2.68 -7.65
CA TYR A 108 0.87 -2.04 -6.87
C TYR A 108 2.27 -2.35 -7.38
N LYS A 109 2.50 -3.57 -7.86
CA LYS A 109 3.75 -3.93 -8.51
C LYS A 109 3.99 -3.09 -9.78
N GLU A 110 2.97 -2.97 -10.63
CA GLU A 110 3.04 -2.15 -11.83
C GLU A 110 3.25 -0.68 -11.52
N ALA A 111 2.64 -0.19 -10.43
CA ALA A 111 2.78 1.18 -9.96
C ALA A 111 4.11 1.47 -9.22
N GLY A 112 4.94 0.46 -8.95
CA GLY A 112 6.29 0.63 -8.41
C GLY A 112 6.45 0.37 -6.90
N ALA A 113 5.48 -0.27 -6.24
CA ALA A 113 5.71 -0.82 -4.89
C ALA A 113 6.57 -2.09 -4.97
N GLN A 114 7.37 -2.34 -3.93
CA GLN A 114 8.22 -3.52 -3.86
C GLN A 114 7.65 -4.61 -2.94
N TRP A 115 6.76 -4.28 -2.03
CA TRP A 115 6.11 -5.21 -1.08
C TRP A 115 4.63 -4.88 -0.92
N GLY A 116 3.84 -5.91 -0.65
CA GLY A 116 2.47 -5.78 -0.17
C GLY A 116 2.39 -5.95 1.34
N LEU A 117 1.72 -5.03 2.04
CA LEU A 117 1.34 -5.22 3.44
C LEU A 117 -0.11 -5.70 3.46
N VAL A 118 -0.31 -7.01 3.65
CA VAL A 118 -1.61 -7.65 3.53
C VAL A 118 -2.24 -7.80 4.91
N LEU A 119 -3.33 -7.09 5.16
CA LEU A 119 -4.06 -7.18 6.42
C LEU A 119 -4.96 -8.41 6.43
N ALA A 120 -5.16 -8.97 7.63
CA ALA A 120 -6.06 -10.09 7.81
C ALA A 120 -7.48 -9.73 7.36
N PRO A 121 -8.21 -10.66 6.69
CA PRO A 121 -9.61 -10.44 6.36
C PRO A 121 -10.41 -10.29 7.65
N GLY A 122 -10.94 -9.10 7.88
CA GLY A 122 -11.54 -8.72 9.17
C GLY A 122 -13.05 -8.78 9.23
N TYR A 123 -13.75 -9.00 8.11
CA TYR A 123 -15.20 -8.89 8.07
C TYR A 123 -15.93 -9.82 9.07
N PHE A 124 -15.48 -11.07 9.17
CA PHE A 124 -16.07 -12.04 10.08
C PHE A 124 -15.52 -11.97 11.52
N GLY A 125 -14.54 -11.13 11.79
CA GLY A 125 -13.98 -10.92 13.11
C GLY A 125 -13.57 -12.22 13.80
N LYS A 126 -14.11 -12.45 15.00
CA LYS A 126 -13.80 -13.63 15.81
C LYS A 126 -14.23 -14.97 15.20
N ALA A 127 -15.06 -14.98 14.14
CA ALA A 127 -15.45 -16.20 13.45
C ALA A 127 -14.35 -16.72 12.51
N ALA A 128 -13.35 -15.90 12.16
CA ALA A 128 -12.18 -16.36 11.43
C ALA A 128 -11.22 -17.11 12.36
N SER A 129 -11.13 -18.44 12.20
CA SER A 129 -10.17 -19.24 12.97
C SER A 129 -8.73 -18.96 12.53
N GLN A 130 -7.75 -19.23 13.41
CA GLN A 130 -6.33 -19.11 13.06
C GLN A 130 -5.93 -20.03 11.90
N GLU A 131 -6.55 -21.19 11.80
CA GLU A 131 -6.34 -22.13 10.69
C GLU A 131 -6.82 -21.52 9.36
N ASN A 132 -8.03 -20.94 9.36
CA ASN A 132 -8.58 -20.30 8.15
C ASN A 132 -7.75 -19.07 7.74
N LEU A 133 -7.30 -18.26 8.70
CA LEU A 133 -6.42 -17.13 8.41
C LEU A 133 -5.10 -17.58 7.79
N ARG A 134 -4.49 -18.62 8.35
CA ARG A 134 -3.25 -19.19 7.81
C ARG A 134 -3.45 -19.72 6.39
N ALA A 135 -4.53 -20.45 6.13
CA ALA A 135 -4.85 -20.95 4.79
C ALA A 135 -5.09 -19.80 3.79
N TRP A 136 -5.77 -18.75 4.22
CA TRP A 136 -6.01 -17.57 3.41
C TRP A 136 -4.68 -16.86 3.04
N TYR A 137 -3.82 -16.60 4.03
CA TYR A 137 -2.51 -15.98 3.77
C TYR A 137 -1.63 -16.85 2.87
N GLN A 138 -1.65 -18.17 3.06
CA GLN A 138 -0.92 -19.09 2.21
C GLN A 138 -1.41 -19.00 0.75
N ALA A 139 -2.72 -18.97 0.54
CA ALA A 139 -3.30 -18.86 -0.80
C ALA A 139 -2.95 -17.54 -1.50
N VAL A 140 -2.87 -16.43 -0.74
CA VAL A 140 -2.43 -15.14 -1.28
C VAL A 140 -0.92 -15.17 -1.56
N ALA A 141 -0.10 -15.63 -0.62
CA ALA A 141 1.35 -15.65 -0.74
C ALA A 141 1.85 -16.49 -1.92
N ASP A 142 1.23 -17.65 -2.13
CA ASP A 142 1.63 -18.59 -3.21
C ASP A 142 1.43 -18.01 -4.62
N LYS A 143 0.52 -17.05 -4.76
CA LYS A 143 0.16 -16.45 -6.06
C LYS A 143 0.53 -14.98 -6.19
N SER A 144 0.97 -14.36 -5.10
CA SER A 144 1.30 -12.94 -5.09
C SER A 144 2.46 -12.61 -6.05
N PRO A 145 2.33 -11.57 -6.88
CA PRO A 145 3.42 -11.09 -7.72
C PRO A 145 4.46 -10.27 -6.94
N LEU A 146 4.17 -9.91 -5.69
CA LEU A 146 5.06 -9.20 -4.76
C LEU A 146 5.31 -10.05 -3.51
N PRO A 147 6.46 -9.92 -2.85
CA PRO A 147 6.62 -10.40 -1.48
C PRO A 147 5.59 -9.71 -0.58
N ILE A 148 4.98 -10.47 0.34
CA ILE A 148 3.98 -9.93 1.27
C ILE A 148 4.50 -9.93 2.70
N LEU A 149 4.06 -8.92 3.46
CA LEU A 149 4.14 -8.83 4.91
C LEU A 149 2.72 -8.95 5.48
N MET A 150 2.63 -9.50 6.69
CA MET A 150 1.37 -9.73 7.41
C MET A 150 1.33 -8.91 8.69
#